data_409d41d422b2fb2bb52081e6a70e1b95
#
_entry.id   409d41d422b2fb2bb52081e6a70e1b95
#
_cell.length_a   1.000
_cell.length_b   1.000
_cell.length_c   1.000
_cell.angle_alpha   90.00
_cell.angle_beta   90.00
_cell.angle_gamma   90.00
#
_symmetry.space_group_name_H-M   'P 1'
#
loop_
_entity.id
_entity.type
_entity.pdbx_description
1 polymer ?
#
loop_
_entity_poly.entity_id
_entity_poly.type
_entity_poly.pdbx_seq_one_letter_code
_entity_poly.pdbx_strand_id
1 'polypeptide(L)'
;MSDPEESLPVAGTVILLRPAAPGVEVLVMRRPDRGSFAGAWVFPGGKVEDVDRRPGEPEIEDARRAGIRETFEEVGLDVDELVVLSQWQPPGEVPTRIRTW
;
A
#
# COMPACT_ATOMS: atom_id res chain seq x y z
N MET A 1 -26.78 -8.37 -1.50
CA MET A 1 -25.92 -7.74 -2.50
C MET A 1 -24.86 -6.94 -1.76
N SER A 2 -23.60 -7.19 -2.04
CA SER A 2 -22.53 -6.45 -1.36
C SER A 2 -22.42 -5.04 -1.91
N ASP A 3 -22.01 -4.11 -1.04
CA ASP A 3 -21.69 -2.74 -1.40
C ASP A 3 -20.53 -2.75 -2.40
N PRO A 4 -20.61 -2.00 -3.53
CA PRO A 4 -19.48 -1.90 -4.47
C PRO A 4 -18.18 -1.48 -3.81
N GLU A 5 -18.22 -0.66 -2.76
CA GLU A 5 -17.02 -0.24 -2.02
C GLU A 5 -16.41 -1.38 -1.23
N GLU A 6 -17.23 -2.32 -0.73
CA GLU A 6 -16.74 -3.48 0.01
C GLU A 6 -16.02 -4.48 -0.90
N SER A 7 -16.33 -4.46 -2.20
CA SER A 7 -15.72 -5.37 -3.15
C SER A 7 -14.42 -4.83 -3.77
N LEU A 8 -14.00 -3.62 -3.41
CA LEU A 8 -12.75 -3.08 -3.93
C LEU A 8 -11.55 -3.86 -3.41
N PRO A 9 -10.56 -4.10 -4.26
CA PRO A 9 -9.28 -4.60 -3.77
C PRO A 9 -8.69 -3.67 -2.73
N VAL A 10 -8.02 -4.25 -1.74
CA VAL A 10 -7.41 -3.51 -0.65
C VAL A 10 -5.89 -3.60 -0.78
N ALA A 11 -5.20 -2.50 -0.48
CA ALA A 11 -3.75 -2.46 -0.51
C ALA A 11 -3.21 -1.75 0.72
N GLY A 12 -1.97 -2.07 1.05
CA GLY A 12 -1.20 -1.33 2.04
C GLY A 12 -0.10 -0.54 1.34
N THR A 13 -0.02 0.74 1.62
CA THR A 13 1.01 1.64 1.11
C THR A 13 1.85 2.11 2.28
N VAL A 14 3.17 2.00 2.18
CA VAL A 14 4.08 2.31 3.28
C VAL A 14 4.90 3.54 2.91
N ILE A 15 4.86 4.55 3.78
CA ILE A 15 5.69 5.74 3.63
C ILE A 15 6.87 5.59 4.58
N LEU A 16 8.06 5.37 4.02
CA LEU A 16 9.29 5.18 4.77
C LEU A 16 10.04 6.50 4.84
N LEU A 17 10.34 6.93 6.05
CA LEU A 17 11.05 8.16 6.30
C LEU A 17 12.38 7.86 6.98
N ARG A 18 13.41 8.66 6.67
CA ARG A 18 14.65 8.62 7.42
C ARG A 18 15.12 10.05 7.71
N PRO A 19 15.82 10.27 8.83
CA PRO A 19 16.40 11.59 9.10
C PRO A 19 17.41 11.96 8.02
N ALA A 20 17.37 13.22 7.62
CA ALA A 20 18.34 13.82 6.70
C ALA A 20 18.48 15.29 7.05
N ALA A 21 19.66 15.84 6.85
CA ALA A 21 19.88 17.25 7.16
C ALA A 21 19.76 18.09 5.89
N PRO A 22 18.85 19.09 5.85
CA PRO A 22 17.86 19.42 6.87
C PRO A 22 16.54 18.63 6.66
N GLY A 23 15.95 18.04 7.70
CA GLY A 23 14.65 17.42 7.63
C GLY A 23 14.66 15.92 7.47
N VAL A 24 13.86 15.40 6.52
CA VAL A 24 13.70 13.97 6.31
C VAL A 24 13.76 13.64 4.83
N GLU A 25 14.08 12.38 4.53
CA GLU A 25 13.97 11.84 3.19
C GLU A 25 12.88 10.79 3.16
N VAL A 26 12.23 10.66 2.01
CA VAL A 26 11.15 9.70 1.77
C VAL A 26 11.62 8.72 0.70
N LEU A 27 11.40 7.43 0.93
CA LEU A 27 11.75 6.42 -0.06
C LEU A 27 10.63 6.28 -1.09
N VAL A 28 10.97 6.42 -2.37
CA VAL A 28 10.07 6.14 -3.48
C VAL A 28 10.74 5.19 -4.46
N MET A 29 9.90 4.47 -5.20
CA MET A 29 10.34 3.51 -6.21
C MET A 29 9.77 3.91 -7.56
N ARG A 30 10.49 3.59 -8.63
CA ARG A 30 9.96 3.76 -9.97
C ARG A 30 9.32 2.46 -10.43
N ARG A 31 8.08 2.55 -10.88
CA ARG A 31 7.38 1.39 -11.42
C ARG A 31 7.99 0.98 -12.77
N PRO A 32 7.89 -0.33 -13.14
CA PRO A 32 8.31 -0.78 -14.46
C PRO A 32 7.59 -0.02 -15.57
N ASP A 33 8.18 0.01 -16.75
CA ASP A 33 7.62 0.71 -17.92
C ASP A 33 6.46 -0.06 -18.57
N ARG A 34 5.76 -0.86 -17.81
CA ARG A 34 4.58 -1.61 -18.26
C ARG A 34 3.62 -1.81 -17.10
N GLY A 35 2.34 -2.02 -17.43
CA GLY A 35 1.30 -2.18 -16.43
C GLY A 35 0.72 -0.85 -15.98
N SER A 36 -0.04 -0.90 -14.90
CA SER A 36 -0.67 0.31 -14.34
C SER A 36 0.38 1.29 -13.84
N PHE A 37 0.20 2.56 -14.17
CA PHE A 37 1.10 3.65 -13.72
C PHE A 37 2.56 3.42 -14.12
N ALA A 38 2.78 2.86 -15.35
CA ALA A 38 4.13 2.57 -15.84
C ALA A 38 5.03 3.81 -15.74
N GLY A 39 6.24 3.61 -15.22
CA GLY A 39 7.23 4.67 -15.07
C GLY A 39 6.98 5.65 -13.94
N ALA A 40 5.87 5.53 -13.21
CA ALA A 40 5.55 6.44 -12.11
C ALA A 40 6.42 6.16 -10.87
N TRP A 41 6.69 7.20 -10.11
CA TRP A 41 7.33 7.06 -8.80
C TRP A 41 6.26 6.79 -7.75
N VAL A 42 6.45 5.77 -6.95
CA VAL A 42 5.46 5.32 -5.98
C VAL A 42 6.13 4.97 -4.65
N PHE A 43 5.32 4.96 -3.58
CA PHE A 43 5.74 4.40 -2.31
C PHE A 43 5.71 2.87 -2.37
N PRO A 44 6.53 2.18 -1.55
CA PRO A 44 6.41 0.73 -1.42
C PRO A 44 5.03 0.31 -0.95
N GLY A 45 4.59 -0.87 -1.36
CA GLY A 45 3.32 -1.42 -0.93
C GLY A 45 2.70 -2.30 -2.02
N GLY A 46 1.54 -2.82 -1.75
CA GLY A 46 0.85 -3.67 -2.70
C GLY A 46 -0.48 -4.17 -2.18
N LYS A 47 -1.14 -4.96 -3.00
CA LYS A 47 -2.46 -5.50 -2.70
C LYS A 47 -2.39 -6.55 -1.60
N VAL A 48 -3.43 -6.57 -0.77
CA VAL A 48 -3.64 -7.64 0.20
C VAL A 48 -3.84 -8.96 -0.54
N GLU A 49 -3.08 -9.97 -0.16
CA GLU A 49 -3.21 -11.32 -0.68
C GLU A 49 -3.70 -12.24 0.43
N ASP A 50 -4.04 -13.48 0.06
CA ASP A 50 -4.58 -14.43 1.05
C ASP A 50 -3.64 -14.64 2.23
N VAL A 51 -2.33 -14.63 1.99
CA VAL A 51 -1.33 -14.79 3.06
C VAL A 51 -1.40 -13.66 4.09
N ASP A 52 -1.89 -12.49 3.69
CA ASP A 52 -1.98 -11.33 4.57
C ASP A 52 -3.26 -11.31 5.40
N ARG A 53 -4.25 -12.12 5.03
CA ARG A 53 -5.57 -12.08 5.66
C ARG A 53 -5.62 -12.89 6.94
N ARG A 54 -6.35 -12.34 7.92
CA ARG A 54 -6.62 -13.03 9.19
C ARG A 54 -8.12 -12.93 9.48
N PRO A 55 -8.84 -14.06 9.58
CA PRO A 55 -10.27 -14.00 9.91
C PRO A 55 -10.53 -13.25 11.21
N GLY A 56 -11.54 -12.40 11.19
CA GLY A 56 -11.95 -11.65 12.37
C GLY A 56 -11.15 -10.39 12.66
N GLU A 57 -10.09 -10.12 11.90
CA GLU A 57 -9.33 -8.88 12.08
C GLU A 57 -9.79 -7.81 11.09
N PRO A 58 -9.68 -6.53 11.48
CA PRO A 58 -10.08 -5.43 10.59
C PRO A 58 -9.24 -5.40 9.32
N GLU A 59 -9.84 -4.88 8.26
CA GLU A 59 -9.17 -4.71 6.96
C GLU A 59 -7.81 -4.01 7.07
N ILE A 60 -7.71 -3.01 7.95
CA ILE A 60 -6.47 -2.25 8.11
C ILE A 60 -5.31 -3.12 8.58
N GLU A 61 -5.59 -4.16 9.37
CA GLU A 61 -4.52 -5.07 9.81
C GLU A 61 -4.04 -5.95 8.65
N ASP A 62 -4.95 -6.36 7.77
CA ASP A 62 -4.56 -7.06 6.54
C ASP A 62 -3.71 -6.16 5.65
N ALA A 63 -4.10 -4.89 5.52
CA ALA A 63 -3.33 -3.91 4.75
C ALA A 63 -1.94 -3.67 5.36
N ARG A 64 -1.85 -3.65 6.69
CA ARG A 64 -0.56 -3.52 7.39
C ARG A 64 0.37 -4.68 7.05
N ARG A 65 -0.14 -5.89 7.11
CA ARG A 65 0.65 -7.08 6.76
C ARG A 65 1.09 -7.06 5.30
N ALA A 66 0.20 -6.68 4.40
CA ALA A 66 0.53 -6.53 2.97
C ALA A 66 1.63 -5.48 2.77
N GLY A 67 1.51 -4.34 3.44
CA GLY A 67 2.52 -3.29 3.35
C GLY A 67 3.89 -3.75 3.82
N ILE A 68 3.93 -4.46 4.94
CA ILE A 68 5.18 -5.01 5.48
C ILE A 68 5.78 -6.02 4.50
N ARG A 69 4.98 -6.95 4.01
CA ARG A 69 5.44 -7.99 3.09
C ARG A 69 5.94 -7.40 1.79
N GLU A 70 5.16 -6.53 1.16
CA GLU A 70 5.50 -5.93 -0.13
C GLU A 70 6.74 -5.03 -0.02
N THR A 71 6.89 -4.29 1.08
CA THR A 71 8.07 -3.47 1.30
C THR A 71 9.33 -4.33 1.34
N PHE A 72 9.28 -5.46 2.04
CA PHE A 72 10.41 -6.38 2.07
C PHE A 72 10.71 -6.94 0.68
N GLU A 73 9.67 -7.36 -0.06
CA GLU A 73 9.84 -7.93 -1.40
C GLU A 73 10.40 -6.90 -2.39
N GLU A 74 9.97 -5.64 -2.29
CA GLU A 74 10.31 -4.61 -3.27
C GLU A 74 11.64 -3.93 -3.00
N VAL A 75 11.95 -3.66 -1.73
CA VAL A 75 13.16 -2.87 -1.39
C VAL A 75 14.05 -3.54 -0.33
N GLY A 76 13.68 -4.73 0.14
CA GLY A 76 14.51 -5.48 1.08
C GLY A 76 14.54 -4.95 2.50
N LEU A 77 13.63 -4.04 2.85
CA LEU A 77 13.58 -3.45 4.19
C LEU A 77 12.52 -4.15 5.04
N ASP A 78 12.93 -4.53 6.23
CA ASP A 78 12.07 -5.19 7.19
C ASP A 78 11.49 -4.14 8.14
N VAL A 79 10.20 -3.86 7.99
CA VAL A 79 9.50 -2.88 8.82
C VAL A 79 8.53 -3.59 9.75
N ASP A 80 8.42 -3.16 10.99
CA ASP A 80 7.60 -3.84 11.99
C ASP A 80 6.58 -2.94 12.66
N GLU A 81 6.82 -1.64 12.73
CA GLU A 81 5.90 -0.70 13.35
C GLU A 81 5.42 0.31 12.32
N LEU A 82 4.12 0.31 12.07
CA LEU A 82 3.51 1.23 11.13
C LEU A 82 2.40 2.00 11.84
N VAL A 83 2.39 3.32 11.63
CA VAL A 83 1.33 4.20 12.13
C VAL A 83 0.39 4.50 10.98
N VAL A 84 -0.91 4.32 11.23
CA VAL A 84 -1.91 4.60 10.20
C VAL A 84 -1.95 6.09 9.92
N LEU A 85 -1.80 6.45 8.64
CA LEU A 85 -1.86 7.83 8.22
C LEU A 85 -3.22 8.19 7.66
N SER A 86 -3.73 7.42 6.72
CA SER A 86 -5.02 7.68 6.10
C SER A 86 -5.50 6.49 5.28
N GLN A 87 -6.71 6.59 4.77
CA GLN A 87 -7.24 5.68 3.77
C GLN A 87 -7.56 6.50 2.53
N TRP A 88 -7.23 5.97 1.36
CA TRP A 88 -7.54 6.63 0.10
C TRP A 88 -8.23 5.67 -0.85
N GLN A 89 -9.17 6.21 -1.61
CA GLN A 89 -9.98 5.43 -2.54
C GLN A 89 -10.30 6.32 -3.74
N PRO A 90 -10.03 5.83 -4.97
CA PRO A 90 -10.24 6.69 -6.14
C PRO A 90 -11.72 6.95 -6.40
N PRO A 91 -12.05 8.06 -7.10
CA PRO A 91 -13.41 8.32 -7.54
C PRO A 91 -13.97 7.19 -8.40
N GLY A 92 -15.29 7.06 -8.44
CA GLY A 92 -15.96 5.98 -9.15
C GLY A 92 -15.73 5.93 -10.64
N GLU A 93 -15.42 7.06 -11.27
CA GLU A 93 -15.16 7.16 -12.70
C GLU A 93 -13.75 6.74 -13.13
N VAL A 94 -12.87 6.47 -12.18
CA VAL A 94 -11.50 6.05 -12.49
C VAL A 94 -11.50 4.56 -12.86
N PRO A 95 -10.86 4.16 -13.98
CA PRO A 95 -10.85 2.75 -14.42
C PRO A 95 -10.22 1.79 -13.42
N THR A 96 -9.12 2.20 -12.79
CA THR A 96 -8.45 1.37 -11.78
C THR A 96 -8.90 1.81 -10.40
N ARG A 97 -9.58 0.91 -9.69
CA ARG A 97 -10.12 1.22 -8.36
C ARG A 97 -9.51 0.29 -7.32
N ILE A 98 -9.03 0.90 -6.26
CA ILE A 98 -8.41 0.16 -5.16
C ILE A 98 -8.55 1.01 -3.89
N ARG A 99 -8.79 0.35 -2.76
CA ARG A 99 -8.78 1.03 -1.47
C ARG A 99 -7.42 0.78 -0.81
N THR A 100 -6.69 1.85 -0.52
CA THR A 100 -5.34 1.73 0.06
C THR A 100 -5.27 2.42 1.42
N TRP A 101 -4.49 1.82 2.29
CA TRP A 101 -4.20 2.34 3.62
C TRP A 101 -2.77 2.84 3.69
#